data_e5ff60d4573ecf39efe12286e68cf067
#
_entry.id   e5ff60d4573ecf39efe12286e68cf067
#
_cell.length_a   1.000
_cell.length_b   1.000
_cell.length_c   1.000
_cell.angle_alpha   90.00
_cell.angle_beta   90.00
_cell.angle_gamma   90.00
#
_symmetry.space_group_name_H-M   'P 1'
#
loop_
_entity.id
_entity.type
_entity.pdbx_description
1 polymer ?
#
loop_
_entity_poly.entity_id
_entity_poly.type
_entity_poly.pdbx_seq_one_letter_code
_entity_poly.pdbx_strand_id
1 'polypeptide(L)'
;MKLLSPAISRLARLRLWRVQNWISYPVAAQRNVLQNLVTQAQYTEFGRKYSFSKLFTIKDFKNHVPIHEYDDIKPYILRMMDGEEYVLWNTPINWFAKSSGTTSAKSKFIPISEETLKETHFKASKDVLTNYYKNFPDSDLLTGKSLVVGGSHQVNEIGRAHV
;
A
#
# COMPACT_ATOMS: atom_id res chain seq x y z
N MET A 1 -32.08 -7.71 11.45
CA MET A 1 -30.94 -7.26 10.68
C MET A 1 -30.92 -5.74 10.37
N LYS A 2 -31.94 -4.96 10.71
CA LYS A 2 -31.99 -3.49 10.53
C LYS A 2 -31.11 -2.67 11.52
N LEU A 3 -30.51 -3.29 12.55
CA LEU A 3 -29.73 -2.62 13.60
C LEU A 3 -28.26 -2.35 13.24
N LEU A 4 -27.70 -2.98 12.20
CA LEU A 4 -26.32 -2.76 11.77
C LEU A 4 -26.14 -1.47 10.97
N SER A 5 -27.18 -0.99 10.30
CA SER A 5 -27.17 0.21 9.46
C SER A 5 -26.75 1.49 10.23
N PRO A 6 -27.30 1.82 11.43
CA PRO A 6 -26.91 3.05 12.12
C PRO A 6 -25.48 3.03 12.66
N ALA A 7 -24.97 1.87 13.11
CA ALA A 7 -23.59 1.74 13.58
C ALA A 7 -22.60 1.90 12.43
N ILE A 8 -22.85 1.26 11.29
CA ILE A 8 -22.06 1.38 10.07
C ILE A 8 -22.07 2.84 9.57
N SER A 9 -23.24 3.49 9.56
CA SER A 9 -23.38 4.89 9.15
C SER A 9 -22.62 5.86 10.06
N ARG A 10 -22.51 5.55 11.36
CA ARG A 10 -21.74 6.37 12.31
C ARG A 10 -20.23 6.21 12.10
N LEU A 11 -19.75 4.99 11.91
CA LEU A 11 -18.35 4.70 11.57
C LEU A 11 -17.97 5.30 10.22
N ALA A 12 -18.86 5.20 9.23
CA ALA A 12 -18.69 5.80 7.93
C ALA A 12 -18.52 7.33 8.00
N ARG A 13 -19.31 8.04 8.83
CA ARG A 13 -19.17 9.50 9.01
C ARG A 13 -17.80 9.92 9.56
N LEU A 14 -17.29 9.19 10.56
CA LEU A 14 -15.95 9.45 11.11
C LEU A 14 -14.85 9.22 10.04
N ARG A 15 -15.02 8.20 9.22
CA ARG A 15 -14.07 7.91 8.13
C ARG A 15 -14.13 8.98 7.03
N LEU A 16 -15.32 9.41 6.65
CA LEU A 16 -15.55 10.46 5.65
C LEU A 16 -14.91 11.79 6.05
N TRP A 17 -14.95 12.14 7.34
CA TRP A 17 -14.28 13.34 7.83
C TRP A 17 -12.77 13.31 7.55
N ARG A 18 -12.11 12.17 7.74
CA ARG A 18 -10.67 12.00 7.41
C ARG A 18 -10.42 12.12 5.91
N VAL A 19 -11.24 11.46 5.09
CA VAL A 19 -11.16 11.55 3.63
C VAL A 19 -11.34 13.00 3.17
N GLN A 20 -12.35 13.70 3.72
CA GLN A 20 -12.58 15.11 3.42
C GLN A 20 -11.39 16.00 3.78
N ASN A 21 -10.73 15.72 4.90
CA ASN A 21 -9.53 16.46 5.30
C ASN A 21 -8.38 16.28 4.29
N TRP A 22 -8.16 15.08 3.75
CA TRP A 22 -7.17 14.87 2.70
C TRP A 22 -7.53 15.60 1.39
N ILE A 23 -8.81 15.63 1.05
CA ILE A 23 -9.30 16.37 -0.13
C ILE A 23 -9.08 17.87 0.06
N SER A 24 -9.33 18.39 1.27
CA SER A 24 -9.19 19.82 1.56
C SER A 24 -7.71 20.27 1.67
N TYR A 25 -6.81 19.37 2.11
CA TYR A 25 -5.40 19.68 2.32
C TYR A 25 -4.45 18.65 1.66
N PRO A 26 -4.54 18.45 0.32
CA PRO A 26 -3.82 17.37 -0.35
C PRO A 26 -2.30 17.50 -0.26
N VAL A 27 -1.76 18.71 -0.34
CA VAL A 27 -0.30 18.95 -0.24
C VAL A 27 0.23 18.60 1.14
N ALA A 28 -0.50 18.97 2.20
CA ALA A 28 -0.12 18.61 3.57
C ALA A 28 -0.20 17.09 3.78
N ALA A 29 -1.25 16.45 3.27
CA ALA A 29 -1.40 14.99 3.33
C ALA A 29 -0.24 14.26 2.64
N GLN A 30 0.13 14.67 1.43
CA GLN A 30 1.26 14.10 0.69
C GLN A 30 2.59 14.30 1.42
N ARG A 31 2.82 15.49 1.98
CA ARG A 31 4.03 15.78 2.76
C ARG A 31 4.14 14.85 3.96
N ASN A 32 3.07 14.70 4.71
CA ASN A 32 3.05 13.82 5.89
C ASN A 32 3.33 12.35 5.51
N VAL A 33 2.75 11.88 4.41
CA VAL A 33 3.01 10.52 3.90
C VAL A 33 4.49 10.37 3.53
N LEU A 34 5.05 11.31 2.76
CA LEU A 34 6.47 11.25 2.39
C LEU A 34 7.37 11.23 3.62
N GLN A 35 7.14 12.14 4.58
CA GLN A 35 7.93 12.20 5.81
C GLN A 35 7.86 10.89 6.60
N ASN A 36 6.67 10.29 6.71
CA ASN A 36 6.52 8.99 7.38
C ASN A 36 7.31 7.90 6.66
N LEU A 37 7.22 7.81 5.33
CA LEU A 37 7.92 6.81 4.54
C LEU A 37 9.44 6.93 4.67
N VAL A 38 10.01 8.14 4.51
CA VAL A 38 11.47 8.34 4.61
C VAL A 38 11.96 8.12 6.04
N THR A 39 11.19 8.51 7.06
CA THR A 39 11.53 8.28 8.47
C THR A 39 11.57 6.78 8.78
N GLN A 40 10.60 6.01 8.32
CA GLN A 40 10.58 4.57 8.55
C GLN A 40 11.71 3.86 7.80
N ALA A 41 12.00 4.27 6.56
CA ALA A 41 13.02 3.63 5.74
C ALA A 41 14.45 4.15 5.98
N GLN A 42 14.68 5.15 6.84
CA GLN A 42 15.97 5.81 6.99
C GLN A 42 17.14 4.89 7.38
N TYR A 43 16.86 3.81 8.09
CA TYR A 43 17.86 2.83 8.54
C TYR A 43 18.02 1.63 7.59
N THR A 44 17.24 1.57 6.52
CA THR A 44 17.43 0.55 5.47
C THR A 44 18.69 0.83 4.65
N GLU A 45 19.15 -0.16 3.88
CA GLU A 45 20.27 0.05 2.96
C GLU A 45 19.97 1.18 1.97
N PHE A 46 18.78 1.15 1.35
CA PHE A 46 18.34 2.17 0.40
C PHE A 46 18.22 3.55 1.06
N GLY A 47 17.66 3.62 2.26
CA GLY A 47 17.52 4.86 3.01
C GLY A 47 18.86 5.48 3.39
N ARG A 48 19.84 4.67 3.78
CA ARG A 48 21.22 5.14 4.06
C ARG A 48 21.91 5.61 2.79
N LYS A 49 21.79 4.86 1.68
CA LYS A 49 22.35 5.22 0.38
C LYS A 49 21.92 6.60 -0.08
N TYR A 50 20.67 6.96 0.13
CA TYR A 50 20.08 8.24 -0.30
C TYR A 50 19.88 9.24 0.85
N SER A 51 20.50 9.00 2.01
CA SER A 51 20.49 9.92 3.16
C SER A 51 19.08 10.30 3.62
N PHE A 52 18.16 9.34 3.75
CA PHE A 52 16.76 9.58 4.11
C PHE A 52 16.59 10.35 5.42
N SER A 53 17.51 10.21 6.38
CA SER A 53 17.51 10.99 7.62
C SER A 53 17.63 12.51 7.44
N LYS A 54 18.01 12.96 6.25
CA LYS A 54 18.18 14.40 5.89
C LYS A 54 17.08 14.91 4.97
N LEU A 55 16.07 14.09 4.63
CA LEU A 55 15.02 14.46 3.68
C LEU A 55 13.79 14.96 4.42
N PHE A 56 13.58 16.27 4.43
CA PHE A 56 12.45 16.91 5.13
C PHE A 56 11.37 17.42 4.17
N THR A 57 11.70 17.61 2.90
CA THR A 57 10.80 18.15 1.91
C THR A 57 10.77 17.32 0.63
N ILE A 58 9.73 17.52 -0.19
CA ILE A 58 9.64 16.90 -1.53
C ILE A 58 10.84 17.33 -2.39
N LYS A 59 11.33 18.56 -2.23
CA LYS A 59 12.50 19.07 -2.96
C LYS A 59 13.76 18.30 -2.56
N ASP A 60 13.97 18.07 -1.26
CA ASP A 60 15.11 17.28 -0.78
C ASP A 60 15.07 15.88 -1.34
N PHE A 61 13.89 15.23 -1.30
CA PHE A 61 13.71 13.90 -1.86
C PHE A 61 14.08 13.85 -3.35
N LYS A 62 13.56 14.77 -4.16
CA LYS A 62 13.86 14.85 -5.60
C LYS A 62 15.33 15.11 -5.91
N ASN A 63 16.02 15.82 -5.04
CA ASN A 63 17.44 16.15 -5.25
C ASN A 63 18.38 14.99 -4.86
N HIS A 64 17.98 14.12 -3.94
CA HIS A 64 18.81 13.04 -3.41
C HIS A 64 18.47 11.67 -3.97
N VAL A 65 17.23 11.45 -4.35
CA VAL A 65 16.75 10.15 -4.85
C VAL A 65 16.54 10.25 -6.35
N PRO A 66 17.38 9.62 -7.17
CA PRO A 66 17.19 9.61 -8.61
C PRO A 66 15.95 8.80 -8.99
N ILE A 67 15.48 9.00 -10.22
CA ILE A 67 14.44 8.15 -10.80
C ILE A 67 15.07 6.79 -11.08
N HIS A 68 14.39 5.74 -10.61
CA HIS A 68 14.79 4.35 -10.81
C HIS A 68 13.78 3.63 -11.70
N GLU A 69 14.28 2.84 -12.61
CA GLU A 69 13.48 1.82 -13.28
C GLU A 69 13.39 0.54 -12.44
N TYR A 70 12.50 -0.36 -12.82
CA TYR A 70 12.33 -1.61 -12.08
C TYR A 70 13.63 -2.43 -11.99
N ASP A 71 14.40 -2.47 -13.07
CA ASP A 71 15.63 -3.26 -13.12
C ASP A 71 16.73 -2.70 -12.18
N ASP A 72 16.69 -1.41 -11.84
CA ASP A 72 17.57 -0.80 -10.83
C ASP A 72 17.19 -1.26 -9.40
N ILE A 73 15.91 -1.47 -9.16
CA ILE A 73 15.38 -1.86 -7.85
C ILE A 73 15.31 -3.39 -7.67
N LYS A 74 15.21 -4.12 -8.76
CA LYS A 74 15.05 -5.58 -8.77
C LYS A 74 16.10 -6.33 -7.94
N PRO A 75 17.42 -5.98 -7.93
CA PRO A 75 18.40 -6.66 -7.09
C PRO A 75 18.05 -6.59 -5.59
N TYR A 76 17.55 -5.45 -5.12
CA TYR A 76 17.08 -5.29 -3.75
C TYR A 76 15.85 -6.16 -3.46
N ILE A 77 14.90 -6.22 -4.42
CA ILE A 77 13.69 -7.03 -4.28
C ILE A 77 14.04 -8.52 -4.18
N LEU A 78 14.97 -9.02 -5.00
CA LEU A 78 15.40 -10.41 -4.97
C LEU A 78 16.00 -10.78 -3.60
N ARG A 79 16.85 -9.92 -3.04
CA ARG A 79 17.41 -10.12 -1.69
C ARG A 79 16.33 -10.16 -0.62
N MET A 80 15.32 -9.29 -0.72
CA MET A 80 14.16 -9.34 0.19
C MET A 80 13.35 -10.63 0.02
N MET A 81 13.23 -11.18 -1.18
CA MET A 81 12.58 -12.47 -1.44
C MET A 81 13.38 -13.63 -0.80
N ASP A 82 14.71 -13.51 -0.73
CA ASP A 82 15.60 -14.47 -0.04
C ASP A 82 15.58 -14.29 1.49
N GLY A 83 14.76 -13.34 1.99
CA GLY A 83 14.57 -13.12 3.43
C GLY A 83 15.48 -12.07 4.05
N GLU A 84 16.23 -11.32 3.25
CA GLU A 84 17.09 -10.26 3.77
C GLU A 84 16.23 -9.06 4.24
N GLU A 85 16.48 -8.62 5.46
CA GLU A 85 15.76 -7.51 6.10
C GLU A 85 16.51 -6.19 5.94
N TYR A 86 15.79 -5.07 6.18
CA TYR A 86 16.33 -3.70 6.12
C TYR A 86 16.95 -3.30 4.78
N VAL A 87 16.52 -3.94 3.68
CA VAL A 87 16.98 -3.60 2.32
C VAL A 87 16.25 -2.34 1.81
N LEU A 88 14.96 -2.44 1.49
CA LEU A 88 14.12 -1.30 1.06
C LEU A 88 13.15 -0.82 2.15
N TRP A 89 12.82 -1.68 3.11
CA TRP A 89 11.86 -1.39 4.18
C TRP A 89 12.37 -1.88 5.52
N ASN A 90 11.88 -1.28 6.62
CA ASN A 90 12.37 -1.51 7.97
C ASN A 90 11.71 -2.69 8.70
N THR A 91 10.77 -3.36 8.07
CA THR A 91 10.15 -4.58 8.58
C THR A 91 10.29 -5.72 7.59
N PRO A 92 10.22 -6.99 8.04
CA PRO A 92 10.25 -8.15 7.15
C PRO A 92 9.14 -8.07 6.10
N ILE A 93 9.46 -8.44 4.86
CA ILE A 93 8.51 -8.52 3.76
C ILE A 93 8.18 -9.99 3.50
N ASN A 94 6.95 -10.40 3.81
CA ASN A 94 6.48 -11.77 3.66
C ASN A 94 5.64 -11.98 2.39
N TRP A 95 5.21 -10.89 1.73
CA TRP A 95 4.35 -10.96 0.55
C TRP A 95 4.94 -10.18 -0.61
N PHE A 96 4.80 -10.76 -1.80
CA PHE A 96 5.22 -10.13 -3.05
C PHE A 96 4.10 -10.25 -4.07
N ALA A 97 3.53 -9.13 -4.49
CA ALA A 97 2.56 -9.11 -5.56
C ALA A 97 3.28 -9.32 -6.90
N LYS A 98 2.74 -10.21 -7.74
CA LYS A 98 3.22 -10.44 -9.09
C LYS A 98 2.39 -9.62 -10.07
N SER A 99 3.02 -8.70 -10.82
CA SER A 99 2.31 -7.97 -11.87
C SER A 99 1.96 -8.91 -13.03
N SER A 100 0.79 -8.68 -13.65
CA SER A 100 0.47 -9.30 -14.95
C SER A 100 1.43 -8.72 -15.99
N GLY A 101 2.50 -9.43 -16.35
CA GLY A 101 3.35 -9.01 -17.46
C GLY A 101 2.50 -8.86 -18.73
N THR A 102 2.66 -7.75 -19.45
CA THR A 102 2.18 -7.68 -20.85
C THR A 102 2.95 -8.71 -21.67
N THR A 103 2.40 -9.16 -22.78
CA THR A 103 2.81 -10.32 -23.62
C THR A 103 4.31 -10.41 -23.94
N SER A 104 5.11 -9.37 -23.73
CA SER A 104 6.55 -9.34 -23.98
C SER A 104 7.41 -8.99 -22.75
N ALA A 105 6.82 -8.57 -21.64
CA ALA A 105 7.56 -8.18 -20.44
C ALA A 105 7.46 -9.26 -19.35
N LYS A 106 8.62 -9.60 -18.75
CA LYS A 106 8.67 -10.50 -17.58
C LYS A 106 7.86 -9.93 -16.44
N SER A 107 7.08 -10.76 -15.74
CA SER A 107 6.36 -10.36 -14.53
C SER A 107 7.31 -9.72 -13.52
N LYS A 108 6.84 -8.64 -12.88
CA LYS A 108 7.58 -7.91 -11.85
C LYS A 108 7.05 -8.28 -10.47
N PHE A 109 7.93 -8.42 -9.50
CA PHE A 109 7.56 -8.64 -8.10
C PHE A 109 7.58 -7.31 -7.36
N ILE A 110 6.55 -7.05 -6.58
CA ILE A 110 6.38 -5.82 -5.82
C ILE A 110 6.30 -6.21 -4.34
N PRO A 111 7.26 -5.80 -3.50
CA PRO A 111 7.22 -6.08 -2.07
C PRO A 111 6.00 -5.45 -1.42
N ILE A 112 5.30 -6.21 -0.58
CA ILE A 112 4.11 -5.76 0.15
C ILE A 112 4.38 -5.87 1.63
N SER A 113 4.50 -4.74 2.32
CA SER A 113 4.63 -4.72 3.77
C SER A 113 3.27 -4.88 4.47
N GLU A 114 3.29 -5.29 5.72
CA GLU A 114 2.08 -5.39 6.54
C GLU A 114 1.39 -4.01 6.68
N GLU A 115 2.18 -2.95 6.78
CA GLU A 115 1.69 -1.57 6.82
C GLU A 115 0.98 -1.20 5.51
N THR A 116 1.52 -1.61 4.36
CA THR A 116 0.87 -1.39 3.05
C THR A 116 -0.49 -2.07 3.00
N LEU A 117 -0.61 -3.31 3.47
CA LEU A 117 -1.90 -4.00 3.54
C LEU A 117 -2.88 -3.27 4.45
N LYS A 118 -2.45 -2.90 5.66
CA LYS A 118 -3.31 -2.25 6.66
C LYS A 118 -3.68 -0.82 6.27
N GLU A 119 -2.67 -0.03 5.92
CA GLU A 119 -2.83 1.42 5.76
C GLU A 119 -3.30 1.84 4.36
N THR A 120 -3.09 1.01 3.35
CA THR A 120 -3.49 1.31 1.98
C THR A 120 -4.62 0.40 1.53
N HIS A 121 -4.37 -0.90 1.38
CA HIS A 121 -5.33 -1.82 0.76
C HIS A 121 -6.64 -1.93 1.56
N PHE A 122 -6.57 -2.27 2.84
CA PHE A 122 -7.78 -2.41 3.67
C PHE A 122 -8.46 -1.07 3.97
N LYS A 123 -7.69 0.01 4.10
CA LYS A 123 -8.29 1.34 4.26
C LYS A 123 -9.00 1.81 3.01
N ALA A 124 -8.40 1.64 1.83
CA ALA A 124 -9.03 1.99 0.56
C ALA A 124 -10.33 1.20 0.34
N SER A 125 -10.35 -0.10 0.63
CA SER A 125 -11.56 -0.92 0.55
C SER A 125 -12.66 -0.39 1.48
N LYS A 126 -12.31 0.01 2.72
CA LYS A 126 -13.25 0.65 3.64
C LYS A 126 -13.74 2.00 3.13
N ASP A 127 -12.90 2.78 2.46
CA ASP A 127 -13.30 4.08 1.89
C ASP A 127 -14.29 3.92 0.75
N VAL A 128 -14.10 2.92 -0.11
CA VAL A 128 -15.07 2.56 -1.17
C VAL A 128 -16.42 2.23 -0.56
N LEU A 129 -16.46 1.31 0.43
CA LEU A 129 -17.71 0.94 1.11
C LEU A 129 -18.35 2.14 1.84
N THR A 130 -17.54 2.98 2.47
CA THR A 130 -18.01 4.17 3.17
C THR A 130 -18.67 5.15 2.22
N ASN A 131 -18.05 5.43 1.08
CA ASN A 131 -18.64 6.29 0.05
C ASN A 131 -19.89 5.68 -0.58
N TYR A 132 -19.90 4.38 -0.79
CA TYR A 132 -21.08 3.68 -1.28
C TYR A 132 -22.27 3.84 -0.33
N TYR A 133 -22.10 3.52 0.96
CA TYR A 133 -23.17 3.65 1.95
C TYR A 133 -23.57 5.11 2.27
N LYS A 134 -22.68 6.07 2.02
CA LYS A 134 -23.05 7.50 2.08
C LYS A 134 -24.12 7.84 1.03
N ASN A 135 -23.98 7.29 -0.17
CA ASN A 135 -24.89 7.57 -1.29
C ASN A 135 -26.10 6.63 -1.34
N PHE A 136 -25.96 5.42 -0.77
CA PHE A 136 -26.99 4.37 -0.75
C PHE A 136 -27.16 3.80 0.66
N PRO A 137 -27.73 4.58 1.60
CA PRO A 137 -27.79 4.18 3.04
C PRO A 137 -28.62 2.93 3.29
N ASP A 138 -29.63 2.68 2.44
CA ASP A 138 -30.53 1.53 2.58
C ASP A 138 -30.08 0.30 1.77
N SER A 139 -28.84 0.29 1.29
CA SER A 139 -28.32 -0.79 0.47
C SER A 139 -28.15 -2.09 1.23
N ASP A 140 -28.50 -3.18 0.59
CA ASP A 140 -28.33 -4.57 1.06
C ASP A 140 -27.01 -5.21 0.61
N LEU A 141 -26.01 -4.42 0.19
CA LEU A 141 -24.74 -4.89 -0.36
C LEU A 141 -24.05 -5.97 0.50
N LEU A 142 -24.12 -5.84 1.83
CA LEU A 142 -23.46 -6.77 2.76
C LEU A 142 -24.37 -7.94 3.20
N THR A 143 -25.59 -8.03 2.70
CA THR A 143 -26.55 -9.09 3.08
C THR A 143 -26.69 -10.18 2.01
N GLY A 144 -26.17 -9.94 0.81
CA GLY A 144 -26.22 -10.84 -0.32
C GLY A 144 -25.03 -11.79 -0.42
N LYS A 145 -24.97 -12.53 -1.54
CA LYS A 145 -23.80 -13.35 -1.91
C LYS A 145 -22.83 -12.50 -2.73
N SER A 146 -21.54 -12.66 -2.47
CA SER A 146 -20.47 -12.02 -3.22
C SER A 146 -19.79 -13.00 -4.16
N LEU A 147 -19.58 -12.63 -5.41
CA LEU A 147 -18.73 -13.36 -6.34
C LEU A 147 -17.34 -12.71 -6.32
N VAL A 148 -16.33 -13.50 -5.97
CA VAL A 148 -14.94 -13.05 -5.97
C VAL A 148 -14.17 -13.91 -6.97
N VAL A 149 -13.50 -13.24 -7.91
CA VAL A 149 -12.55 -13.89 -8.82
C VAL A 149 -11.15 -13.68 -8.25
N GLY A 150 -10.56 -14.74 -7.74
CA GLY A 150 -9.21 -14.76 -7.19
C GLY A 150 -8.16 -15.20 -8.20
N GLY A 151 -6.90 -14.88 -7.94
CA GLY A 151 -5.76 -15.42 -8.68
C GLY A 151 -5.42 -16.86 -8.25
N SER A 152 -4.50 -17.49 -8.97
CA SER A 152 -3.95 -18.80 -8.61
C SER A 152 -3.02 -18.68 -7.39
N HIS A 153 -3.15 -19.61 -6.45
CA HIS A 153 -2.21 -19.77 -5.33
C HIS A 153 -0.99 -20.65 -5.68
N GLN A 154 -0.77 -20.93 -6.97
CA GLN A 154 0.40 -21.72 -7.37
C GLN A 154 1.68 -20.95 -7.10
N VAL A 155 2.48 -21.45 -6.16
CA VAL A 155 3.86 -21.04 -5.93
C VAL A 155 4.70 -21.60 -7.08
N ASN A 156 5.05 -20.77 -8.04
CA ASN A 156 6.08 -21.16 -9.00
C ASN A 156 7.43 -21.23 -8.27
N GLU A 157 8.35 -22.06 -8.73
CA GLU A 157 9.61 -22.54 -8.14
C GLU A 157 10.58 -21.51 -7.46
N ILE A 158 10.16 -20.28 -7.27
CA ILE A 158 10.88 -19.29 -6.47
C ILE A 158 10.26 -19.32 -5.08
N GLY A 159 10.92 -20.03 -4.18
CA GLY A 159 10.43 -20.29 -2.84
C GLY A 159 9.88 -19.04 -2.11
N ARG A 160 8.69 -19.22 -1.49
CA ARG A 160 8.05 -18.28 -0.54
C ARG A 160 7.43 -17.00 -1.08
N ALA A 161 6.89 -16.96 -2.28
CA ALA A 161 5.90 -15.92 -2.63
C ALA A 161 4.49 -16.43 -2.27
N HIS A 162 3.92 -15.97 -1.17
CA HIS A 162 2.50 -16.14 -0.87
C HIS A 162 1.73 -15.03 -1.58
N VAL A 163 0.80 -15.38 -2.43
CA VAL A 163 -0.21 -14.48 -3.01
C VAL A 163 -1.43 -14.47 -2.12
#